data_d995ecb9086cab7b9c9f3e03a446cbe6
#
_entry.id   d995ecb9086cab7b9c9f3e03a446cbe6
#
_cell.length_a   1.000
_cell.length_b   1.000
_cell.length_c   1.000
_cell.angle_alpha   90.00
_cell.angle_beta   90.00
_cell.angle_gamma   90.00
#
_symmetry.space_group_name_H-M   'P 1'
#
loop_
_entity.id
_entity.type
_entity.pdbx_description
1 polymer ?
#
loop_
_entity_poly.entity_id
_entity_poly.type
_entity_poly.pdbx_seq_one_letter_code
_entity_poly.pdbx_strand_id
1 'polypeptide(L)'
;YKRQGGHEYIKTGKKENKFGISFEKALDIAKEYSNKPELNFLAITCHIGSQILDLKNFKNAAEQMLDLANQLDQIGLEIKIIDMGGGLGVRYIDEETSAPAELMEIYQDVFSGTNKRIFLEPGRSIAANAGILLAKVEYLKNNFLITDAAMNDLLRPALYKANHQVVPLLEQNSSHNKVDVVGPVCESGDYLAKEAEVEIKEDEFLAVRTAGAYGFVMSSNYNSRPRACEILVEGDDFRLIRQRESHDDLFKHEIDFLE
;
A
#
# COMPACT_ATOMS: atom_id res chain seq x y z
N TYR A 1 9.85 -11.57 17.37
CA TYR A 1 9.01 -11.45 16.17
C TYR A 1 9.87 -11.55 14.91
N LYS A 2 10.24 -12.79 14.55
CA LYS A 2 10.96 -13.07 13.30
C LYS A 2 9.96 -13.34 12.17
N ARG A 3 10.12 -12.62 11.05
CA ARG A 3 9.44 -12.76 9.77
C ARG A 3 7.96 -12.31 9.73
N GLN A 4 7.72 -11.03 9.86
CA GLN A 4 6.63 -10.39 9.15
C GLN A 4 7.23 -9.67 7.93
N GLY A 5 6.82 -10.11 6.75
CA GLY A 5 7.39 -9.73 5.47
C GLY A 5 7.01 -8.33 5.01
N GLY A 6 7.44 -7.29 5.72
CA GLY A 6 7.32 -5.92 5.28
C GLY A 6 8.64 -5.19 5.47
N HIS A 7 8.98 -4.30 4.55
CA HIS A 7 10.14 -3.43 4.68
C HIS A 7 10.07 -2.62 5.98
N GLU A 8 11.20 -2.31 6.60
CA GLU A 8 11.27 -1.64 7.91
C GLU A 8 10.52 -0.30 7.92
N TYR A 9 10.49 0.42 6.81
CA TYR A 9 9.82 1.72 6.65
C TYR A 9 8.27 1.65 6.66
N ILE A 10 7.66 0.48 6.47
CA ILE A 10 6.20 0.31 6.50
C ILE A 10 5.69 -0.42 7.75
N LYS A 11 6.56 -0.69 8.73
CA LYS A 11 6.19 -1.25 10.04
C LYS A 11 5.76 -0.11 10.98
N THR A 12 4.48 0.03 11.24
CA THR A 12 3.92 1.13 12.05
C THR A 12 3.68 0.78 13.52
N GLY A 13 3.60 -0.49 13.88
CA GLY A 13 3.17 -0.97 15.20
C GLY A 13 4.26 -1.16 16.26
N LYS A 14 5.45 -0.56 16.14
CA LYS A 14 6.52 -0.67 17.15
C LYS A 14 6.47 0.50 18.14
N LYS A 15 6.81 0.25 19.44
CA LYS A 15 6.89 1.31 20.48
C LYS A 15 7.80 2.49 20.12
N GLU A 16 8.80 2.27 19.26
CA GLU A 16 9.79 3.28 18.83
C GLU A 16 9.33 4.08 17.59
N ASN A 17 8.16 3.77 17.03
CA ASN A 17 7.64 4.50 15.88
C ASN A 17 7.03 5.84 16.31
N LYS A 18 6.99 6.78 15.35
CA LYS A 18 6.40 8.12 15.56
C LYS A 18 4.88 8.12 15.73
N PHE A 19 4.20 6.97 15.59
CA PHE A 19 2.75 6.85 15.53
C PHE A 19 2.16 6.38 16.86
N GLY A 20 0.99 6.96 17.20
CA GLY A 20 0.19 6.54 18.33
C GLY A 20 0.84 6.79 19.70
N ILE A 21 0.18 6.29 20.72
CA ILE A 21 0.62 6.32 22.12
C ILE A 21 0.44 4.92 22.74
N SER A 22 1.08 4.63 23.87
CA SER A 22 0.86 3.38 24.58
C SER A 22 -0.53 3.35 25.23
N PHE A 23 -1.05 2.16 25.51
CA PHE A 23 -2.33 1.98 26.20
C PHE A 23 -2.33 2.66 27.58
N GLU A 24 -1.24 2.55 28.34
CA GLU A 24 -1.08 3.24 29.62
C GLU A 24 -1.22 4.76 29.46
N LYS A 25 -0.54 5.33 28.45
CA LYS A 25 -0.62 6.76 28.18
C LYS A 25 -2.01 7.19 27.71
N ALA A 26 -2.71 6.34 26.95
CA ALA A 26 -4.09 6.58 26.55
C ALA A 26 -5.03 6.64 27.77
N LEU A 27 -4.88 5.72 28.72
CA LEU A 27 -5.63 5.70 29.96
C LEU A 27 -5.32 6.92 30.84
N ASP A 28 -4.06 7.33 30.94
CA ASP A 28 -3.65 8.52 31.68
C ASP A 28 -4.28 9.79 31.11
N ILE A 29 -4.18 9.97 29.78
CA ILE A 29 -4.83 11.11 29.12
C ILE A 29 -6.33 11.07 29.28
N ALA A 30 -6.94 9.91 29.15
CA ALA A 30 -8.37 9.76 29.34
C ALA A 30 -8.82 10.18 30.76
N LYS A 31 -8.10 9.75 31.78
CA LYS A 31 -8.36 10.15 33.18
C LYS A 31 -8.17 11.65 33.41
N GLU A 32 -7.10 12.23 32.88
CA GLU A 32 -6.77 13.65 33.00
C GLU A 32 -7.85 14.56 32.40
N TYR A 33 -8.39 14.12 31.23
CA TYR A 33 -9.30 14.97 30.45
C TYR A 33 -10.77 14.51 30.49
N SER A 34 -11.11 13.45 31.23
CA SER A 34 -12.48 12.91 31.32
C SER A 34 -13.55 13.92 31.78
N ASN A 35 -13.13 14.87 32.62
CA ASN A 35 -14.04 15.90 33.19
C ASN A 35 -14.06 17.22 32.40
N LYS A 36 -13.47 17.24 31.18
CA LYS A 36 -13.45 18.43 30.32
C LYS A 36 -14.72 18.45 29.46
N PRO A 37 -15.67 19.37 29.68
CA PRO A 37 -16.94 19.38 28.96
C PRO A 37 -16.78 19.69 27.45
N GLU A 38 -15.65 20.28 27.08
CA GLU A 38 -15.31 20.59 25.68
C GLU A 38 -14.85 19.35 24.88
N LEU A 39 -14.56 18.24 25.56
CA LEU A 39 -14.04 17.01 24.96
C LEU A 39 -15.05 15.88 25.04
N ASN A 40 -15.22 15.20 23.91
CA ASN A 40 -16.00 13.97 23.83
C ASN A 40 -15.11 12.83 23.33
N PHE A 41 -14.81 11.88 24.21
CA PHE A 41 -14.05 10.68 23.87
C PHE A 41 -14.97 9.68 23.16
N LEU A 42 -15.03 9.76 21.84
CA LEU A 42 -15.96 8.99 21.03
C LEU A 42 -15.39 7.65 20.57
N ALA A 43 -14.10 7.62 20.28
CA ALA A 43 -13.46 6.50 19.59
C ALA A 43 -12.02 6.26 20.08
N ILE A 44 -11.59 5.04 19.93
CA ILE A 44 -10.18 4.65 19.94
C ILE A 44 -9.83 4.04 18.60
N THR A 45 -8.60 4.29 18.15
CA THR A 45 -8.12 3.78 16.84
C THR A 45 -6.77 3.11 16.98
N CYS A 46 -6.53 2.08 16.18
CA CYS A 46 -5.22 1.48 16.01
C CYS A 46 -4.91 1.22 14.53
N HIS A 47 -3.62 1.15 14.21
CA HIS A 47 -3.14 0.67 12.93
C HIS A 47 -1.88 -0.15 13.16
N ILE A 48 -1.98 -1.46 13.04
CA ILE A 48 -0.92 -2.40 13.47
C ILE A 48 0.17 -2.62 12.44
N GLY A 49 0.01 -2.11 11.24
CA GLY A 49 1.00 -2.20 10.17
C GLY A 49 0.40 -2.33 8.78
N SER A 50 1.23 -2.66 7.80
CA SER A 50 0.84 -2.80 6.41
C SER A 50 1.39 -4.11 5.83
N GLN A 51 0.68 -4.72 4.89
CA GLN A 51 1.01 -6.02 4.29
C GLN A 51 1.10 -7.14 5.35
N ILE A 52 0.09 -7.22 6.21
CA ILE A 52 -0.01 -8.24 7.26
C ILE A 52 -0.76 -9.44 6.68
N LEU A 53 -0.11 -10.60 6.67
CA LEU A 53 -0.65 -11.84 6.10
C LEU A 53 -1.24 -12.76 7.18
N ASP A 54 -0.76 -12.69 8.42
CA ASP A 54 -1.24 -13.53 9.53
C ASP A 54 -2.37 -12.83 10.29
N LEU A 55 -3.58 -13.39 10.17
CA LEU A 55 -4.79 -12.88 10.82
C LEU A 55 -4.73 -12.91 12.35
N LYS A 56 -3.86 -13.71 12.97
CA LYS A 56 -3.66 -13.71 14.43
C LYS A 56 -3.23 -12.34 14.95
N ASN A 57 -2.51 -11.56 14.15
CA ASN A 57 -2.11 -10.22 14.54
C ASN A 57 -3.31 -9.28 14.68
N PHE A 58 -4.28 -9.41 13.79
CA PHE A 58 -5.52 -8.64 13.84
C PHE A 58 -6.40 -9.07 15.02
N LYS A 59 -6.51 -10.38 15.27
CA LYS A 59 -7.25 -10.89 16.43
C LYS A 59 -6.67 -10.36 17.74
N ASN A 60 -5.36 -10.48 17.93
CA ASN A 60 -4.68 -10.00 19.14
C ASN A 60 -4.85 -8.48 19.32
N ALA A 61 -4.81 -7.71 18.22
CA ALA A 61 -5.05 -6.26 18.29
C ALA A 61 -6.50 -5.95 18.66
N ALA A 62 -7.46 -6.67 18.09
CA ALA A 62 -8.88 -6.50 18.39
C ALA A 62 -9.20 -6.79 19.88
N GLU A 63 -8.66 -7.87 20.42
CA GLU A 63 -8.79 -8.23 21.83
C GLU A 63 -8.23 -7.12 22.75
N GLN A 64 -7.04 -6.60 22.43
CA GLN A 64 -6.42 -5.51 23.20
C GLN A 64 -7.21 -4.18 23.09
N MET A 65 -7.74 -3.87 21.90
CA MET A 65 -8.55 -2.66 21.70
C MET A 65 -9.88 -2.76 22.44
N LEU A 66 -10.50 -3.94 22.48
CA LEU A 66 -11.71 -4.17 23.25
C LEU A 66 -11.45 -4.02 24.75
N ASP A 67 -10.34 -4.58 25.25
CA ASP A 67 -9.95 -4.43 26.65
C ASP A 67 -9.71 -2.96 27.02
N LEU A 68 -9.00 -2.19 26.18
CA LEU A 68 -8.81 -0.75 26.38
C LEU A 68 -10.14 -0.01 26.38
N ALA A 69 -11.05 -0.31 25.45
CA ALA A 69 -12.38 0.32 25.42
C ALA A 69 -13.16 0.06 26.71
N ASN A 70 -13.13 -1.19 27.22
CA ASN A 70 -13.79 -1.55 28.47
C ASN A 70 -13.18 -0.83 29.69
N GLN A 71 -11.86 -0.68 29.73
CA GLN A 71 -11.20 0.09 30.80
C GLN A 71 -11.58 1.58 30.73
N LEU A 72 -11.71 2.16 29.56
CA LEU A 72 -12.17 3.54 29.36
C LEU A 72 -13.63 3.72 29.77
N ASP A 73 -14.50 2.77 29.45
CA ASP A 73 -15.90 2.77 29.88
C ASP A 73 -16.02 2.70 31.42
N GLN A 74 -15.14 1.93 32.10
CA GLN A 74 -15.13 1.83 33.58
C GLN A 74 -14.77 3.15 34.30
N ILE A 75 -14.04 4.04 33.64
CA ILE A 75 -13.74 5.37 34.17
C ILE A 75 -14.75 6.44 33.72
N GLY A 76 -15.87 6.02 33.13
CA GLY A 76 -16.98 6.91 32.78
C GLY A 76 -16.90 7.51 31.39
N LEU A 77 -15.99 7.01 30.51
CA LEU A 77 -15.91 7.42 29.13
C LEU A 77 -16.64 6.38 28.26
N GLU A 78 -17.75 6.77 27.66
CA GLU A 78 -18.53 5.88 26.81
C GLU A 78 -17.88 5.82 25.39
N ILE A 79 -16.97 4.86 25.18
CA ILE A 79 -16.38 4.64 23.87
C ILE A 79 -17.39 3.97 22.94
N LYS A 80 -17.78 4.63 21.86
CA LYS A 80 -18.80 4.16 20.91
C LYS A 80 -18.21 3.48 19.70
N ILE A 81 -16.96 3.80 19.34
CA ILE A 81 -16.31 3.35 18.11
C ILE A 81 -14.94 2.78 18.45
N ILE A 82 -14.66 1.62 17.88
CA ILE A 82 -13.30 1.05 17.81
C ILE A 82 -12.92 1.00 16.34
N ASP A 83 -11.88 1.75 15.98
CA ASP A 83 -11.31 1.72 14.64
C ASP A 83 -10.08 0.82 14.62
N MET A 84 -10.17 -0.24 13.85
CA MET A 84 -9.12 -1.25 13.71
C MET A 84 -8.10 -0.91 12.61
N GLY A 85 -8.27 0.24 11.94
CA GLY A 85 -7.40 0.65 10.85
C GLY A 85 -7.48 -0.29 9.64
N GLY A 86 -6.37 -0.39 8.95
CA GLY A 86 -6.22 -1.29 7.79
C GLY A 86 -5.08 -2.28 7.99
N GLY A 87 -4.38 -2.58 6.90
CA GLY A 87 -3.14 -3.34 6.95
C GLY A 87 -3.23 -4.75 6.39
N LEU A 88 -4.41 -5.27 6.04
CA LEU A 88 -4.56 -6.58 5.41
C LEU A 88 -3.72 -6.66 4.14
N GLY A 89 -2.90 -7.71 4.07
CA GLY A 89 -1.99 -7.94 2.97
C GLY A 89 -2.68 -8.47 1.71
N VAL A 90 -1.99 -8.32 0.59
CA VAL A 90 -2.38 -8.84 -0.72
C VAL A 90 -1.26 -9.66 -1.33
N ARG A 91 -1.61 -10.45 -2.33
CA ARG A 91 -0.65 -11.24 -3.09
C ARG A 91 0.07 -10.37 -4.10
N TYR A 92 1.40 -10.40 -4.07
CA TYR A 92 2.27 -9.77 -5.05
C TYR A 92 2.93 -10.78 -5.99
N ILE A 93 3.37 -11.91 -5.46
CA ILE A 93 4.00 -13.02 -6.20
C ILE A 93 3.28 -14.33 -5.88
N ASP A 94 3.56 -14.92 -4.74
CA ASP A 94 3.11 -16.26 -4.31
C ASP A 94 2.65 -16.30 -2.85
N GLU A 95 2.51 -15.11 -2.22
CA GLU A 95 2.10 -15.08 -0.82
C GLU A 95 0.71 -15.70 -0.64
N GLU A 96 0.55 -16.52 0.40
CA GLU A 96 -0.75 -16.94 0.90
C GLU A 96 -1.41 -15.77 1.62
N THR A 97 -2.58 -15.38 1.15
CA THR A 97 -3.33 -14.24 1.68
C THR A 97 -4.70 -14.67 2.15
N SER A 98 -5.16 -14.06 3.22
CA SER A 98 -6.53 -14.26 3.70
C SER A 98 -7.51 -13.34 2.95
N ALA A 99 -8.71 -13.84 2.77
CA ALA A 99 -9.81 -13.04 2.23
C ALA A 99 -10.28 -11.98 3.25
N PRO A 100 -10.74 -10.82 2.82
CA PRO A 100 -11.33 -9.84 3.73
C PRO A 100 -12.47 -10.39 4.59
N ALA A 101 -13.24 -11.36 4.07
CA ALA A 101 -14.31 -12.03 4.81
C ALA A 101 -13.80 -12.77 6.05
N GLU A 102 -12.67 -13.47 5.95
CA GLU A 102 -12.06 -14.18 7.09
C GLU A 102 -11.63 -13.21 8.21
N LEU A 103 -11.15 -12.02 7.84
CA LEU A 103 -10.87 -10.96 8.82
C LEU A 103 -12.15 -10.44 9.48
N MET A 104 -13.24 -10.31 8.72
CA MET A 104 -14.53 -9.91 9.27
C MET A 104 -15.10 -10.91 10.26
N GLU A 105 -14.96 -12.21 10.00
CA GLU A 105 -15.36 -13.27 10.95
C GLU A 105 -14.63 -13.13 12.29
N ILE A 106 -13.32 -12.89 12.26
CA ILE A 106 -12.53 -12.65 13.49
C ILE A 106 -13.06 -11.43 14.26
N TYR A 107 -13.32 -10.32 13.58
CA TYR A 107 -13.84 -9.13 14.25
C TYR A 107 -15.25 -9.33 14.76
N GLN A 108 -16.11 -10.04 14.05
CA GLN A 108 -17.44 -10.41 14.53
C GLN A 108 -17.37 -11.25 15.80
N ASP A 109 -16.46 -12.22 15.87
CA ASP A 109 -16.26 -13.04 17.07
C ASP A 109 -15.77 -12.22 18.26
N VAL A 110 -14.70 -11.42 18.07
CA VAL A 110 -14.08 -10.65 19.17
C VAL A 110 -15.01 -9.59 19.71
N PHE A 111 -15.75 -8.89 18.83
CA PHE A 111 -16.66 -7.82 19.24
C PHE A 111 -18.10 -8.28 19.47
N SER A 112 -18.35 -9.59 19.46
CA SER A 112 -19.66 -10.18 19.74
C SER A 112 -20.16 -9.74 21.11
N GLY A 113 -21.44 -9.36 21.19
CA GLY A 113 -22.08 -8.92 22.42
C GLY A 113 -21.73 -7.50 22.89
N THR A 114 -20.91 -6.77 22.13
CA THR A 114 -20.67 -5.34 22.40
C THR A 114 -21.66 -4.47 21.62
N ASN A 115 -21.90 -3.25 22.12
CA ASN A 115 -22.69 -2.22 21.42
C ASN A 115 -21.79 -1.24 20.65
N LYS A 116 -20.49 -1.56 20.49
CA LYS A 116 -19.52 -0.69 19.85
C LYS A 116 -19.58 -0.85 18.32
N ARG A 117 -19.44 0.26 17.61
CA ARG A 117 -19.33 0.25 16.15
C ARG A 117 -17.87 0.01 15.77
N ILE A 118 -17.63 -0.90 14.84
CA ILE A 118 -16.30 -1.21 14.36
C ILE A 118 -16.06 -0.50 13.03
N PHE A 119 -14.97 0.27 12.98
CA PHE A 119 -14.51 0.95 11.77
C PHE A 119 -13.27 0.28 11.23
N LEU A 120 -13.09 0.36 9.92
CA LEU A 120 -11.95 -0.21 9.20
C LEU A 120 -11.48 0.79 8.15
N GLU A 121 -10.18 0.79 7.90
CA GLU A 121 -9.52 1.66 6.92
C GLU A 121 -8.77 0.82 5.85
N PRO A 122 -9.46 -0.05 5.07
CA PRO A 122 -8.80 -0.88 4.08
C PRO A 122 -8.32 -0.02 2.91
N GLY A 123 -7.03 -0.06 2.63
CA GLY A 123 -6.42 0.61 1.47
C GLY A 123 -5.89 -0.41 0.47
N ARG A 124 -4.76 -1.04 0.81
CA ARG A 124 -4.07 -2.00 -0.06
C ARG A 124 -4.98 -3.15 -0.50
N SER A 125 -5.73 -3.74 0.40
CA SER A 125 -6.59 -4.89 0.11
C SER A 125 -7.73 -4.59 -0.88
N ILE A 126 -8.09 -3.31 -1.04
CA ILE A 126 -9.08 -2.89 -2.05
C ILE A 126 -8.40 -2.56 -3.38
N ALA A 127 -7.36 -1.72 -3.34
CA ALA A 127 -6.85 -1.07 -4.54
C ALA A 127 -5.70 -1.81 -5.22
N ALA A 128 -4.87 -2.58 -4.49
CA ALA A 128 -3.61 -3.07 -5.03
C ALA A 128 -3.79 -3.96 -6.26
N ASN A 129 -4.64 -4.98 -6.17
CA ASN A 129 -4.85 -5.94 -7.26
C ASN A 129 -5.77 -5.39 -8.38
N ALA A 130 -6.39 -4.24 -8.15
CA ALA A 130 -7.24 -3.58 -9.15
C ALA A 130 -6.43 -2.81 -10.21
N GLY A 131 -5.12 -2.65 -10.04
CA GLY A 131 -4.29 -1.89 -10.97
C GLY A 131 -3.03 -2.62 -11.40
N ILE A 132 -2.63 -2.35 -12.63
CA ILE A 132 -1.36 -2.75 -13.23
C ILE A 132 -0.62 -1.52 -13.73
N LEU A 133 0.72 -1.60 -13.80
CA LEU A 133 1.52 -0.67 -14.58
C LEU A 133 1.85 -1.34 -15.91
N LEU A 134 1.36 -0.77 -17.00
CA LEU A 134 1.68 -1.20 -18.35
C LEU A 134 2.96 -0.49 -18.81
N ALA A 135 3.92 -1.24 -19.31
CA ALA A 135 5.17 -0.71 -19.83
C ALA A 135 5.56 -1.36 -21.16
N LYS A 136 6.22 -0.58 -22.01
CA LYS A 136 6.80 -1.06 -23.25
C LYS A 136 8.26 -1.41 -23.04
N VAL A 137 8.72 -2.50 -23.63
CA VAL A 137 10.14 -2.88 -23.69
C VAL A 137 10.82 -2.09 -24.82
N GLU A 138 11.76 -1.24 -24.44
CA GLU A 138 12.51 -0.42 -25.39
C GLU A 138 13.79 -1.13 -25.87
N TYR A 139 14.51 -1.81 -24.95
CA TYR A 139 15.76 -2.47 -25.28
C TYR A 139 15.99 -3.73 -24.44
N LEU A 140 16.71 -4.68 -25.02
CA LEU A 140 17.29 -5.83 -24.33
C LEU A 140 18.82 -5.67 -24.27
N LYS A 141 19.39 -5.76 -23.05
CA LYS A 141 20.85 -5.66 -22.86
C LYS A 141 21.31 -6.67 -21.81
N ASN A 142 21.96 -7.72 -22.24
CA ASN A 142 22.37 -8.83 -21.38
C ASN A 142 21.15 -9.45 -20.66
N ASN A 143 21.10 -9.35 -19.32
CA ASN A 143 19.96 -9.76 -18.49
C ASN A 143 19.06 -8.58 -18.08
N PHE A 144 19.22 -7.40 -18.67
CA PHE A 144 18.36 -6.24 -18.45
C PHE A 144 17.30 -6.13 -19.53
N LEU A 145 16.07 -5.95 -19.07
CA LEU A 145 14.91 -5.62 -19.87
C LEU A 145 14.57 -4.15 -19.55
N ILE A 146 14.92 -3.26 -20.47
CA ILE A 146 14.80 -1.81 -20.29
C ILE A 146 13.45 -1.36 -20.82
N THR A 147 12.65 -0.70 -19.97
CA THR A 147 11.29 -0.26 -20.28
C THR A 147 11.16 1.25 -20.34
N ASP A 148 10.03 1.74 -20.86
CA ASP A 148 9.64 3.15 -20.83
C ASP A 148 9.13 3.60 -19.45
N ALA A 149 8.76 2.67 -18.56
CA ALA A 149 8.41 2.94 -17.18
C ALA A 149 9.63 2.87 -16.25
N ALA A 150 9.61 3.59 -15.14
CA ALA A 150 10.74 3.71 -14.22
C ALA A 150 10.31 3.79 -12.75
N MET A 151 11.30 3.91 -11.85
CA MET A 151 11.05 4.07 -10.42
C MET A 151 10.20 5.31 -10.08
N ASN A 152 10.16 6.33 -10.94
CA ASN A 152 9.28 7.47 -10.76
C ASN A 152 7.81 7.11 -10.99
N ASP A 153 7.49 6.07 -11.77
CA ASP A 153 6.13 5.59 -12.02
C ASP A 153 5.70 4.57 -10.95
N LEU A 154 6.61 3.68 -10.53
CA LEU A 154 6.38 2.69 -9.47
C LEU A 154 7.57 2.65 -8.51
N LEU A 155 7.52 3.45 -7.46
CA LEU A 155 8.62 3.65 -6.52
C LEU A 155 8.88 2.44 -5.60
N ARG A 156 7.88 1.61 -5.34
CA ARG A 156 7.93 0.56 -4.32
C ARG A 156 9.08 -0.44 -4.47
N PRO A 157 9.44 -0.95 -5.67
CA PRO A 157 10.59 -1.83 -5.82
C PRO A 157 11.91 -1.16 -5.38
N ALA A 158 12.15 0.07 -5.82
CA ALA A 158 13.36 0.82 -5.48
C ALA A 158 13.41 1.17 -3.98
N LEU A 159 12.31 1.69 -3.41
CA LEU A 159 12.28 2.19 -2.03
C LEU A 159 12.22 1.07 -0.99
N TYR A 160 11.40 0.05 -1.23
CA TYR A 160 11.09 -1.00 -0.25
C TYR A 160 11.63 -2.36 -0.62
N LYS A 161 12.34 -2.50 -1.75
CA LYS A 161 12.71 -3.79 -2.35
C LYS A 161 11.48 -4.69 -2.50
N ALA A 162 10.33 -4.06 -2.83
CA ALA A 162 9.08 -4.77 -3.00
C ALA A 162 9.09 -5.56 -4.31
N ASN A 163 8.66 -6.80 -4.24
CA ASN A 163 8.49 -7.61 -5.43
C ASN A 163 7.12 -7.34 -6.05
N HIS A 164 7.08 -7.28 -7.36
CA HIS A 164 5.87 -7.25 -8.16
C HIS A 164 5.99 -8.31 -9.26
N GLN A 165 4.91 -9.03 -9.49
CA GLN A 165 4.88 -9.97 -10.60
C GLN A 165 4.89 -9.20 -11.93
N VAL A 166 5.81 -9.56 -12.81
CA VAL A 166 5.87 -9.05 -14.18
C VAL A 166 5.40 -10.17 -15.12
N VAL A 167 4.50 -9.82 -16.02
CA VAL A 167 3.97 -10.76 -17.00
C VAL A 167 3.97 -10.12 -18.39
N PRO A 168 4.22 -10.90 -19.47
CA PRO A 168 4.01 -10.41 -20.83
C PRO A 168 2.52 -10.12 -21.06
N LEU A 169 2.22 -9.16 -21.92
CA LEU A 169 0.83 -8.83 -22.26
C LEU A 169 0.22 -9.88 -23.20
N LEU A 170 1.04 -10.47 -24.07
CA LEU A 170 0.65 -11.57 -24.93
C LEU A 170 1.18 -12.88 -24.35
N GLU A 171 0.35 -13.93 -24.37
CA GLU A 171 0.79 -15.25 -23.93
C GLU A 171 1.99 -15.71 -24.73
N GLN A 172 3.05 -16.05 -24.03
CA GLN A 172 4.28 -16.61 -24.59
C GLN A 172 4.63 -17.90 -23.86
N ASN A 173 5.41 -18.75 -24.48
CA ASN A 173 5.94 -19.93 -23.83
C ASN A 173 6.80 -19.51 -22.62
N SER A 174 6.65 -20.22 -21.50
CA SER A 174 7.42 -19.95 -20.30
C SER A 174 8.93 -20.01 -20.59
N SER A 175 9.63 -18.93 -20.31
CA SER A 175 11.08 -18.93 -20.26
C SER A 175 11.54 -19.09 -18.82
N HIS A 176 12.68 -19.76 -18.65
CA HIS A 176 13.36 -19.86 -17.36
C HIS A 176 14.49 -18.83 -17.23
N ASN A 177 14.60 -17.91 -18.16
CA ASN A 177 15.60 -16.85 -18.09
C ASN A 177 15.17 -15.79 -17.07
N LYS A 178 16.04 -15.50 -16.13
CA LYS A 178 15.85 -14.42 -15.17
C LYS A 178 16.39 -13.11 -15.71
N VAL A 179 15.56 -12.09 -15.72
CA VAL A 179 15.91 -10.74 -16.17
C VAL A 179 15.59 -9.71 -15.10
N ASP A 180 16.38 -8.66 -15.07
CA ASP A 180 16.05 -7.48 -14.27
C ASP A 180 15.27 -6.48 -15.13
N VAL A 181 14.06 -6.13 -14.72
CA VAL A 181 13.21 -5.14 -15.37
C VAL A 181 13.56 -3.77 -14.83
N VAL A 182 14.10 -2.91 -15.69
CA VAL A 182 14.67 -1.61 -15.32
C VAL A 182 14.07 -0.48 -16.16
N GLY A 183 14.10 0.74 -15.62
CA GLY A 183 13.68 1.94 -16.32
C GLY A 183 14.84 2.72 -16.96
N PRO A 184 14.54 3.88 -17.57
CA PRO A 184 15.52 4.75 -18.23
C PRO A 184 16.11 5.82 -17.28
N VAL A 185 15.79 5.80 -15.99
CA VAL A 185 16.33 6.78 -15.03
C VAL A 185 17.80 6.51 -14.78
N CYS A 186 18.63 7.55 -14.77
CA CYS A 186 20.07 7.47 -14.58
C CYS A 186 20.44 7.21 -13.11
N GLU A 187 19.95 6.08 -12.58
CA GLU A 187 20.19 5.65 -11.20
C GLU A 187 20.23 4.13 -11.09
N SER A 188 21.19 3.58 -10.36
CA SER A 188 21.33 2.13 -10.18
C SER A 188 20.18 1.48 -9.41
N GLY A 189 19.36 2.28 -8.74
CA GLY A 189 18.15 1.85 -8.04
C GLY A 189 16.90 1.78 -8.93
N ASP A 190 16.99 2.18 -10.20
CA ASP A 190 15.87 2.21 -11.12
C ASP A 190 15.53 0.83 -11.66
N TYR A 191 14.81 0.06 -10.88
CA TYR A 191 14.25 -1.21 -11.31
C TYR A 191 12.79 -1.36 -10.86
N LEU A 192 12.02 -2.06 -11.70
CA LEU A 192 10.63 -2.43 -11.47
C LEU A 192 10.51 -3.85 -10.92
N ALA A 193 11.40 -4.76 -11.34
CA ALA A 193 11.51 -6.10 -10.80
C ALA A 193 12.94 -6.62 -10.97
N LYS A 194 13.36 -7.50 -10.06
CA LYS A 194 14.63 -8.23 -10.14
C LYS A 194 14.36 -9.71 -10.33
N GLU A 195 15.23 -10.35 -11.11
CA GLU A 195 15.17 -11.78 -11.39
C GLU A 195 13.77 -12.24 -11.85
N ALA A 196 13.07 -11.43 -12.64
CA ALA A 196 11.77 -11.77 -13.19
C ALA A 196 11.91 -12.91 -14.22
N GLU A 197 11.09 -13.94 -14.11
CA GLU A 197 11.06 -15.08 -15.02
C GLU A 197 10.11 -14.79 -16.17
N VAL A 198 10.57 -13.99 -17.13
CA VAL A 198 9.78 -13.57 -18.31
C VAL A 198 10.62 -13.62 -19.58
N GLU A 199 9.97 -13.93 -20.69
CA GLU A 199 10.53 -13.80 -22.03
C GLU A 199 9.70 -12.76 -22.79
N ILE A 200 10.31 -11.64 -23.11
CA ILE A 200 9.66 -10.53 -23.82
C ILE A 200 10.70 -9.93 -24.76
N LYS A 201 10.26 -9.57 -25.97
CA LYS A 201 11.11 -8.95 -26.98
C LYS A 201 11.02 -7.42 -26.92
N GLU A 202 11.98 -6.79 -27.60
CA GLU A 202 11.91 -5.36 -27.88
C GLU A 202 10.61 -5.02 -28.62
N ASP A 203 10.06 -3.85 -28.33
CA ASP A 203 8.77 -3.33 -28.82
C ASP A 203 7.52 -4.07 -28.28
N GLU A 204 7.65 -5.13 -27.49
CA GLU A 204 6.51 -5.78 -26.82
C GLU A 204 6.17 -5.07 -25.49
N PHE A 205 5.00 -5.44 -24.97
CA PHE A 205 4.47 -4.86 -23.73
C PHE A 205 4.46 -5.87 -22.59
N LEU A 206 4.69 -5.36 -21.38
CA LEU A 206 4.56 -6.09 -20.14
C LEU A 206 3.62 -5.38 -19.16
N ALA A 207 3.08 -6.14 -18.23
CA ALA A 207 2.33 -5.62 -17.10
C ALA A 207 3.06 -5.94 -15.79
N VAL A 208 3.30 -4.89 -14.99
CA VAL A 208 3.70 -5.03 -13.59
C VAL A 208 2.42 -5.08 -12.75
N ARG A 209 2.12 -6.24 -12.16
CA ARG A 209 0.87 -6.51 -11.45
C ARG A 209 0.83 -5.88 -10.07
N THR A 210 -0.38 -5.78 -9.51
CA THR A 210 -0.61 -5.32 -8.12
C THR A 210 -0.08 -3.90 -7.88
N ALA A 211 -0.20 -3.03 -8.89
CA ALA A 211 0.28 -1.65 -8.86
C ALA A 211 -0.79 -0.62 -8.45
N GLY A 212 -2.05 -1.04 -8.21
CA GLY A 212 -3.16 -0.11 -7.93
C GLY A 212 -3.05 0.62 -6.58
N ALA A 213 -2.40 0.02 -5.58
CA ALA A 213 -2.10 0.71 -4.32
C ALA A 213 -0.64 1.11 -4.26
N TYR A 214 -0.38 2.38 -3.91
CA TYR A 214 0.98 2.93 -3.77
C TYR A 214 1.81 2.88 -5.08
N GLY A 215 1.14 2.79 -6.24
CA GLY A 215 1.70 3.03 -7.56
C GLY A 215 1.62 4.54 -7.87
N PHE A 216 0.58 4.97 -8.58
CA PHE A 216 0.44 6.36 -9.02
C PHE A 216 0.57 7.39 -7.89
N VAL A 217 -0.02 7.14 -6.70
CA VAL A 217 0.02 8.07 -5.56
C VAL A 217 1.43 8.31 -5.00
N MET A 218 2.38 7.42 -5.26
CA MET A 218 3.80 7.58 -4.91
C MET A 218 4.65 7.96 -6.12
N SER A 219 4.06 8.11 -7.30
CA SER A 219 4.79 8.55 -8.47
C SER A 219 5.28 9.99 -8.34
N SER A 220 6.31 10.32 -9.08
CA SER A 220 6.94 11.64 -9.02
C SER A 220 7.43 12.08 -10.39
N ASN A 221 7.88 13.33 -10.47
CA ASN A 221 8.51 13.88 -11.66
C ASN A 221 10.06 13.75 -11.61
N TYR A 222 10.57 12.75 -10.89
CA TYR A 222 12.00 12.51 -10.81
C TYR A 222 12.61 12.39 -12.20
N ASN A 223 13.78 13.02 -12.42
CA ASN A 223 14.42 13.19 -13.72
C ASN A 223 13.54 13.91 -14.77
N SER A 224 12.70 14.86 -14.32
CA SER A 224 11.78 15.63 -15.16
C SER A 224 10.87 14.77 -16.05
N ARG A 225 10.50 13.58 -15.56
CA ARG A 225 9.59 12.67 -16.26
C ARG A 225 8.13 13.03 -15.93
N PRO A 226 7.28 13.27 -16.95
CA PRO A 226 5.85 13.42 -16.74
C PRO A 226 5.23 12.13 -16.17
N ARG A 227 4.29 12.26 -15.23
CA ARG A 227 3.58 11.11 -14.68
C ARG A 227 2.65 10.48 -15.71
N ALA A 228 2.48 9.17 -15.63
CA ALA A 228 1.68 8.37 -16.54
C ALA A 228 0.18 8.75 -16.49
N CYS A 229 -0.56 8.44 -17.57
CA CYS A 229 -2.01 8.48 -17.54
C CYS A 229 -2.58 7.33 -16.72
N GLU A 230 -3.86 7.46 -16.31
CA GLU A 230 -4.62 6.34 -15.72
C GLU A 230 -5.83 6.04 -16.60
N ILE A 231 -6.01 4.75 -16.88
CA ILE A 231 -7.10 4.22 -17.72
C ILE A 231 -7.90 3.25 -16.89
N LEU A 232 -9.22 3.44 -16.83
CA LEU A 232 -10.15 2.47 -16.24
C LEU A 232 -10.60 1.49 -17.31
N VAL A 233 -10.53 0.20 -16.97
CA VAL A 233 -11.00 -0.89 -17.82
C VAL A 233 -12.16 -1.60 -17.12
N GLU A 234 -13.29 -1.75 -17.80
CA GLU A 234 -14.50 -2.42 -17.32
C GLU A 234 -14.99 -3.38 -18.42
N GLY A 235 -14.66 -4.67 -18.30
CA GLY A 235 -14.90 -5.64 -19.36
C GLY A 235 -14.08 -5.30 -20.62
N ASP A 236 -14.78 -5.10 -21.73
CA ASP A 236 -14.17 -4.73 -23.03
C ASP A 236 -14.06 -3.20 -23.24
N ASP A 237 -14.62 -2.42 -22.32
CA ASP A 237 -14.60 -0.96 -22.39
C ASP A 237 -13.39 -0.39 -21.62
N PHE A 238 -12.87 0.71 -22.16
CA PHE A 238 -11.82 1.47 -21.48
C PHE A 238 -12.05 2.98 -21.60
N ARG A 239 -11.65 3.71 -20.58
CA ARG A 239 -11.73 5.18 -20.57
C ARG A 239 -10.57 5.81 -19.83
N LEU A 240 -10.12 6.93 -20.36
CA LEU A 240 -9.10 7.75 -19.71
C LEU A 240 -9.73 8.44 -18.49
N ILE A 241 -9.21 8.16 -17.29
CA ILE A 241 -9.66 8.79 -16.04
C ILE A 241 -8.66 9.82 -15.52
N ARG A 242 -7.41 9.79 -15.99
CA ARG A 242 -6.37 10.79 -15.75
C ARG A 242 -5.51 10.96 -16.98
N GLN A 243 -5.33 12.19 -17.42
CA GLN A 243 -4.42 12.51 -18.52
C GLN A 243 -2.96 12.31 -18.10
N ARG A 244 -2.10 11.93 -19.06
CA ARG A 244 -0.66 11.98 -18.88
C ARG A 244 -0.24 13.44 -18.71
N GLU A 245 0.69 13.70 -17.79
CA GLU A 245 1.29 15.03 -17.69
C GLU A 245 2.07 15.38 -18.96
N SER A 246 2.03 16.63 -19.36
CA SER A 246 2.93 17.23 -20.35
C SER A 246 4.20 17.75 -19.69
N HIS A 247 5.23 18.09 -20.46
CA HIS A 247 6.39 18.78 -19.91
C HIS A 247 6.01 20.17 -19.38
N ASP A 248 5.05 20.86 -20.00
CA ASP A 248 4.56 22.17 -19.51
C ASP A 248 3.96 22.08 -18.10
N ASP A 249 3.36 20.94 -17.75
CA ASP A 249 2.84 20.71 -16.39
C ASP A 249 3.93 20.74 -15.31
N LEU A 250 5.16 20.43 -15.67
CA LEU A 250 6.30 20.45 -14.74
C LEU A 250 6.65 21.89 -14.33
N PHE A 251 6.44 22.86 -15.20
CA PHE A 251 6.86 24.26 -15.04
C PHE A 251 5.71 25.21 -14.72
N LYS A 252 4.46 24.76 -14.76
CA LYS A 252 3.27 25.62 -14.62
C LYS A 252 3.18 26.45 -13.35
N HIS A 253 3.99 26.13 -12.34
CA HIS A 253 4.06 26.88 -11.08
C HIS A 253 5.33 27.73 -10.97
N GLU A 254 6.20 27.71 -11.96
CA GLU A 254 7.36 28.57 -11.98
C GLU A 254 6.96 30.00 -12.31
N ILE A 255 7.62 30.96 -11.67
CA ILE A 255 7.41 32.41 -11.91
C ILE A 255 8.52 32.86 -12.82
N ASP A 256 8.17 33.52 -13.92
CA ASP A 256 9.14 34.12 -14.79
C ASP A 256 9.75 35.35 -14.10
N PHE A 257 11.07 35.36 -13.95
CA PHE A 257 11.83 36.46 -13.36
C PHE A 257 12.58 37.30 -14.42
N LEU A 258 12.34 37.04 -15.71
CA LEU A 258 13.08 37.67 -16.80
C LEU A 258 12.30 38.82 -17.45
N GLU A 259 11.22 39.33 -16.83
CA GLU A 259 10.58 40.59 -17.18
C GLU A 259 11.20 41.79 -16.48
#